data_3097c971c8fb7b9eeb31dfcc0dbfb177
#
_entry.id   3097c971c8fb7b9eeb31dfcc0dbfb177
#
_cell.length_a   1.000
_cell.length_b   1.000
_cell.length_c   1.000
_cell.angle_alpha   90.00
_cell.angle_beta   90.00
_cell.angle_gamma   90.00
#
_symmetry.space_group_name_H-M   'P 1'
#
loop_
_entity.id
_entity.type
_entity.pdbx_description
1 polymer ?
#
loop_
_entity_poly.entity_id
_entity_poly.type
_entity_poly.pdbx_seq_one_letter_code
_entity_poly.pdbx_strand_id
1 'polypeptide(L)'
;MLGWIKAQWFRFVTNGAFYSENMSIAQWRRRHSRVLVRQILSSLKLQPVSLAVEIAGACVTAMFLWPVVNPILLVFWLLLVGVHFYGAIDFNRRFWADRYRHARIHFWMKAWMVLAVVGGLIWALAGMTFAYNVGNDS
;
A
#
# COMPACT_ATOMS: atom_id res chain seq x y z
N MET A 1 -5.82 -11.50 27.65
CA MET A 1 -4.60 -10.78 27.22
C MET A 1 -4.73 -10.19 25.82
N LEU A 2 -5.02 -10.99 24.81
CA LEU A 2 -5.25 -10.52 23.41
C LEU A 2 -6.43 -9.56 23.29
N GLY A 3 -7.50 -9.71 24.04
CA GLY A 3 -8.65 -8.80 24.06
C GLY A 3 -8.32 -7.41 24.58
N TRP A 4 -7.43 -7.33 25.59
CA TRP A 4 -6.98 -6.06 26.14
C TRP A 4 -6.08 -5.29 25.19
N ILE A 5 -5.16 -5.98 24.50
CA ILE A 5 -4.28 -5.39 23.49
C ILE A 5 -5.09 -4.87 22.31
N LYS A 6 -6.09 -5.65 21.82
CA LYS A 6 -7.01 -5.21 20.79
C LYS A 6 -7.81 -3.97 21.20
N ALA A 7 -8.28 -3.92 22.45
CA ALA A 7 -9.02 -2.77 22.98
C ALA A 7 -8.14 -1.52 23.11
N GLN A 8 -6.89 -1.68 23.53
CA GLN A 8 -5.91 -0.59 23.62
C GLN A 8 -5.53 -0.07 22.23
N TRP A 9 -5.24 -0.99 21.31
CA TRP A 9 -4.92 -0.64 19.92
C TRP A 9 -6.10 0.07 19.25
N PHE A 10 -7.29 -0.39 19.51
CA PHE A 10 -8.53 0.19 19.03
C PHE A 10 -8.75 1.62 19.56
N ARG A 11 -8.50 1.86 20.85
CA ARG A 11 -8.55 3.20 21.44
C ARG A 11 -7.51 4.13 20.87
N PHE A 12 -6.32 3.63 20.60
CA PHE A 12 -5.24 4.39 19.98
C PHE A 12 -5.55 4.81 18.56
N VAL A 13 -6.06 3.86 17.74
CA VAL A 13 -6.40 4.10 16.32
C VAL A 13 -7.63 5.01 16.17
N THR A 14 -8.59 4.91 17.07
CA THR A 14 -9.82 5.73 17.04
C THR A 14 -9.67 7.06 17.77
N ASN A 15 -8.50 7.36 18.33
CA ASN A 15 -8.19 8.62 19.04
C ASN A 15 -9.17 8.95 20.18
N GLY A 16 -9.70 7.97 20.87
CA GLY A 16 -10.48 8.11 22.14
C GLY A 16 -11.64 9.10 22.15
N ALA A 17 -11.55 10.15 21.32
CA ALA A 17 -12.48 11.27 21.29
C ALA A 17 -13.81 10.97 20.57
N PHE A 18 -13.88 9.85 19.86
CA PHE A 18 -15.04 9.50 19.04
C PHE A 18 -15.90 8.35 19.59
N TYR A 19 -15.45 7.72 20.66
CA TYR A 19 -16.20 6.64 21.29
C TYR A 19 -16.99 7.21 22.47
N SER A 20 -18.27 7.49 22.25
CA SER A 20 -19.20 7.65 23.35
C SER A 20 -19.73 6.27 23.75
N GLU A 21 -19.73 5.95 25.06
CA GLU A 21 -20.23 4.69 25.60
C GLU A 21 -21.68 4.36 25.18
N ASN A 22 -22.41 5.36 24.70
CA ASN A 22 -23.80 5.25 24.29
C ASN A 22 -24.00 5.04 22.77
N MET A 23 -22.92 4.86 22.01
CA MET A 23 -23.02 4.65 20.57
C MET A 23 -23.34 3.19 20.26
N SER A 24 -24.43 2.94 19.50
CA SER A 24 -24.74 1.60 19.03
C SER A 24 -23.68 1.07 18.08
N ILE A 25 -23.47 -0.26 18.05
CA ILE A 25 -22.52 -0.93 17.15
C ILE A 25 -22.78 -0.57 15.68
N ALA A 26 -24.06 -0.39 15.30
CA ALA A 26 -24.44 0.00 13.95
C ALA A 26 -24.00 1.43 13.61
N GLN A 27 -24.13 2.37 14.56
CA GLN A 27 -23.67 3.75 14.38
C GLN A 27 -22.15 3.82 14.31
N TRP A 28 -21.46 3.06 15.16
CA TRP A 28 -20.00 2.94 15.14
C TRP A 28 -19.52 2.40 13.79
N ARG A 29 -20.11 1.31 13.30
CA ARG A 29 -19.77 0.71 12.01
C ARG A 29 -19.95 1.68 10.85
N ARG A 30 -21.03 2.46 10.83
CA ARG A 30 -21.27 3.49 9.81
C ARG A 30 -20.24 4.61 9.87
N ARG A 31 -19.89 5.04 11.07
CA ARG A 31 -18.89 6.10 11.28
C ARG A 31 -17.50 5.65 10.87
N HIS A 32 -17.13 4.43 11.24
CA HIS A 32 -15.87 3.82 10.87
C HIS A 32 -15.74 3.66 9.34
N SER A 33 -16.80 3.22 8.66
CA SER A 33 -16.82 3.14 7.19
C SER A 33 -16.62 4.51 6.52
N ARG A 34 -17.20 5.59 7.06
CA ARG A 34 -16.99 6.95 6.53
C ARG A 34 -15.53 7.41 6.67
N VAL A 35 -14.90 7.13 7.80
CA VAL A 35 -13.49 7.45 8.03
C VAL A 35 -12.60 6.68 7.06
N LEU A 36 -12.83 5.38 6.88
CA LEU A 36 -12.11 4.54 5.93
C LEU A 36 -12.26 5.05 4.49
N VAL A 37 -13.47 5.41 4.08
CA VAL A 37 -13.72 5.99 2.75
C VAL A 37 -12.91 7.26 2.54
N ARG A 38 -12.89 8.16 3.52
CA ARG A 38 -12.11 9.41 3.44
C ARG A 38 -10.61 9.14 3.34
N GLN A 39 -10.09 8.19 4.11
CA GLN A 39 -8.67 7.82 4.07
C GLN A 39 -8.28 7.25 2.71
N ILE A 40 -9.08 6.34 2.16
CA ILE A 40 -8.83 5.76 0.84
C ILE A 40 -8.93 6.82 -0.25
N LEU A 41 -9.94 7.68 -0.20
CA LEU A 41 -10.09 8.77 -1.16
C LEU A 41 -8.90 9.73 -1.14
N SER A 42 -8.42 10.11 0.05
CA SER A 42 -7.24 10.95 0.21
C SER A 42 -5.98 10.27 -0.35
N SER A 43 -5.79 8.99 -0.05
CA SER A 43 -4.66 8.20 -0.56
C SER A 43 -4.70 8.09 -2.09
N LEU A 44 -5.87 7.84 -2.67
CA LEU A 44 -6.03 7.73 -4.12
C LEU A 44 -5.85 9.05 -4.86
N LYS A 45 -6.20 10.17 -4.24
CA LYS A 45 -5.91 11.50 -4.82
C LYS A 45 -4.42 11.79 -4.93
N LEU A 46 -3.62 11.28 -3.98
CA LEU A 46 -2.17 11.42 -3.97
C LEU A 46 -1.46 10.32 -4.77
N GLN A 47 -2.18 9.30 -5.21
CA GLN A 47 -1.60 8.16 -5.93
C GLN A 47 -0.83 8.53 -7.19
N PRO A 48 -1.26 9.46 -8.05
CA PRO A 48 -0.48 9.87 -9.22
C PRO A 48 0.91 10.39 -8.85
N VAL A 49 1.00 11.18 -7.76
CA VAL A 49 2.28 11.69 -7.26
C VAL A 49 3.13 10.55 -6.70
N SER A 50 2.54 9.65 -5.92
CA SER A 50 3.21 8.48 -5.37
C SER A 50 3.77 7.57 -6.48
N LEU A 51 2.99 7.33 -7.52
CA LEU A 51 3.42 6.54 -8.68
C LEU A 51 4.55 7.20 -9.46
N ALA A 52 4.51 8.52 -9.62
CA ALA A 52 5.59 9.27 -10.26
C ALA A 52 6.90 9.16 -9.47
N VAL A 53 6.84 9.28 -8.13
CA VAL A 53 7.98 9.10 -7.24
C VAL A 53 8.50 7.66 -7.30
N GLU A 54 7.62 6.67 -7.35
CA GLU A 54 8.00 5.25 -7.46
C GLU A 54 8.73 4.97 -8.77
N ILE A 55 8.25 5.49 -9.89
CA ILE A 55 8.93 5.35 -11.19
C ILE A 55 10.30 6.03 -11.16
N ALA A 56 10.38 7.27 -10.68
CA ALA A 56 11.64 7.99 -10.56
C ALA A 56 12.63 7.22 -9.68
N GLY A 57 12.18 6.71 -8.55
CA GLY A 57 12.96 5.87 -7.66
C GLY A 57 13.44 4.58 -8.33
N ALA A 58 12.58 3.90 -9.09
CA ALA A 58 12.94 2.71 -9.83
C ALA A 58 13.99 2.97 -10.91
N CYS A 59 13.86 4.05 -11.66
CA CYS A 59 14.84 4.47 -12.65
C CYS A 59 16.21 4.77 -12.03
N VAL A 60 16.24 5.54 -10.95
CA VAL A 60 17.47 5.85 -10.22
C VAL A 60 18.10 4.58 -9.67
N THR A 61 17.34 3.72 -9.05
CA THR A 61 17.82 2.43 -8.52
C THR A 61 18.40 1.55 -9.63
N ALA A 62 17.72 1.48 -10.78
CA ALA A 62 18.19 0.73 -11.93
C ALA A 62 19.53 1.28 -12.47
N MET A 63 19.67 2.60 -12.53
CA MET A 63 20.93 3.22 -12.97
C MET A 63 22.09 2.88 -12.03
N PHE A 64 21.89 2.92 -10.73
CA PHE A 64 22.91 2.59 -9.75
C PHE A 64 23.24 1.10 -9.72
N LEU A 65 22.25 0.23 -9.90
CA LEU A 65 22.45 -1.23 -9.84
C LEU A 65 22.96 -1.83 -11.16
N TRP A 66 22.84 -1.11 -12.27
CA TRP A 66 23.22 -1.61 -13.59
C TRP A 66 24.65 -2.17 -13.67
N PRO A 67 25.66 -1.47 -13.15
CA PRO A 67 27.04 -2.00 -13.21
C PRO A 67 27.34 -3.11 -12.19
N VAL A 68 26.50 -3.27 -11.16
CA VAL A 68 26.77 -4.14 -10.01
C VAL A 68 25.96 -5.44 -10.05
N VAL A 69 24.76 -5.40 -10.61
CA VAL A 69 23.81 -6.52 -10.61
C VAL A 69 23.71 -7.11 -12.00
N ASN A 70 23.45 -8.43 -12.05
CA ASN A 70 23.18 -9.10 -13.33
C ASN A 70 22.02 -8.40 -14.08
N PRO A 71 22.22 -7.97 -15.34
CA PRO A 71 21.21 -7.26 -16.12
C PRO A 71 19.89 -8.03 -16.25
N ILE A 72 19.92 -9.36 -16.29
CA ILE A 72 18.72 -10.19 -16.37
C ILE A 72 17.85 -10.04 -15.13
N LEU A 73 18.46 -10.07 -13.94
CA LEU A 73 17.75 -9.87 -12.68
C LEU A 73 17.18 -8.47 -12.57
N LEU A 74 17.93 -7.47 -13.02
CA LEU A 74 17.47 -6.08 -13.01
C LEU A 74 16.28 -5.86 -13.95
N VAL A 75 16.32 -6.41 -15.15
CA VAL A 75 15.21 -6.36 -16.10
C VAL A 75 13.97 -7.07 -15.54
N PHE A 76 14.15 -8.25 -14.92
CA PHE A 76 13.07 -8.97 -14.27
C PHE A 76 12.43 -8.14 -13.14
N TRP A 77 13.23 -7.50 -12.30
CA TRP A 77 12.75 -6.63 -11.25
C TRP A 77 11.98 -5.42 -11.81
N LEU A 78 12.50 -4.78 -12.87
CA LEU A 78 11.81 -3.67 -13.54
C LEU A 78 10.47 -4.10 -14.15
N LEU A 79 10.38 -5.32 -14.67
CA LEU A 79 9.11 -5.88 -15.14
C LEU A 79 8.10 -6.05 -14.00
N LEU A 80 8.56 -6.51 -12.82
CA LEU A 80 7.71 -6.60 -11.63
C LEU A 80 7.20 -5.22 -11.19
N VAL A 81 8.07 -4.22 -11.19
CA VAL A 81 7.69 -2.82 -10.89
C VAL A 81 6.66 -2.32 -11.91
N GLY A 82 6.85 -2.60 -13.19
CA GLY A 82 5.91 -2.23 -14.26
C GLY A 82 4.54 -2.89 -14.10
N VAL A 83 4.51 -4.17 -13.77
CA VAL A 83 3.25 -4.91 -13.50
C VAL A 83 2.54 -4.34 -12.27
N HIS A 84 3.27 -4.06 -11.21
CA HIS A 84 2.72 -3.43 -10.00
C HIS A 84 2.15 -2.04 -10.31
N PHE A 85 2.87 -1.24 -11.07
CA PHE A 85 2.43 0.07 -11.52
C PHE A 85 1.14 0.00 -12.34
N TYR A 86 1.07 -0.91 -13.29
CA TYR A 86 -0.14 -1.15 -14.08
C TYR A 86 -1.31 -1.58 -13.18
N GLY A 87 -1.06 -2.49 -12.24
CA GLY A 87 -2.06 -2.92 -11.27
C GLY A 87 -2.59 -1.77 -10.40
N ALA A 88 -1.72 -0.85 -10.00
CA ALA A 88 -2.11 0.34 -9.23
C ALA A 88 -2.99 1.30 -10.04
N ILE A 89 -2.67 1.52 -11.31
CA ILE A 89 -3.48 2.33 -12.21
C ILE A 89 -4.85 1.67 -12.45
N ASP A 90 -4.87 0.38 -12.73
CA ASP A 90 -6.11 -0.37 -12.97
C ASP A 90 -7.00 -0.38 -11.72
N PHE A 91 -6.42 -0.57 -10.54
CA PHE A 91 -7.11 -0.45 -9.26
C PHE A 91 -7.77 0.93 -9.10
N ASN A 92 -7.04 1.99 -9.37
CA ASN A 92 -7.56 3.37 -9.28
C ASN A 92 -8.74 3.58 -10.24
N ARG A 93 -8.59 3.15 -11.48
CA ARG A 93 -9.67 3.24 -12.47
C ARG A 93 -10.92 2.50 -12.03
N ARG A 94 -10.79 1.27 -11.58
CA ARG A 94 -11.90 0.43 -11.13
C ARG A 94 -12.59 0.99 -9.89
N PHE A 95 -11.82 1.52 -8.94
CA PHE A 95 -12.35 2.15 -7.75
C PHE A 95 -13.25 3.34 -8.07
N TRP A 96 -12.79 4.24 -8.94
CA TRP A 96 -13.57 5.42 -9.33
C TRP A 96 -14.78 5.07 -10.22
N ALA A 97 -14.71 3.99 -10.97
CA ALA A 97 -15.82 3.50 -11.79
C ALA A 97 -16.88 2.76 -10.99
N ASP A 98 -16.58 2.29 -9.79
CA ASP A 98 -17.53 1.54 -8.96
C ASP A 98 -18.56 2.48 -8.32
N ARG A 99 -19.83 2.31 -8.72
CA ARG A 99 -20.95 3.03 -8.13
C ARG A 99 -21.19 2.68 -6.66
N TYR A 100 -20.86 1.45 -6.28
CA TYR A 100 -21.08 0.90 -4.95
C TYR A 100 -19.83 0.91 -4.07
N ARG A 101 -18.84 1.78 -4.37
CA ARG A 101 -17.57 1.86 -3.66
C ARG A 101 -17.74 2.05 -2.15
N HIS A 102 -18.74 2.81 -1.72
CA HIS A 102 -19.03 3.01 -0.29
C HIS A 102 -19.54 1.73 0.39
N ALA A 103 -20.39 0.96 -0.28
CA ALA A 103 -20.89 -0.31 0.23
C ALA A 103 -19.82 -1.40 0.23
N ARG A 104 -18.88 -1.34 -0.72
CA ARG A 104 -17.78 -2.29 -0.90
C ARG A 104 -16.45 -1.80 -0.33
N ILE A 105 -16.47 -0.85 0.57
CA ILE A 105 -15.23 -0.22 1.08
C ILE A 105 -14.27 -1.23 1.71
N HIS A 106 -14.75 -2.26 2.38
CA HIS A 106 -13.91 -3.29 2.96
C HIS A 106 -13.19 -4.13 1.90
N PHE A 107 -13.84 -4.42 0.78
CA PHE A 107 -13.23 -5.09 -0.37
C PHE A 107 -12.12 -4.23 -0.98
N TRP A 108 -12.38 -2.96 -1.21
CA TRP A 108 -11.41 -2.02 -1.78
C TRP A 108 -10.23 -1.77 -0.85
N MET A 109 -10.48 -1.72 0.45
CA MET A 109 -9.44 -1.59 1.45
C MET A 109 -8.51 -2.81 1.47
N LYS A 110 -9.06 -4.03 1.43
CA LYS A 110 -8.27 -5.25 1.34
C LYS A 110 -7.43 -5.30 0.06
N ALA A 111 -8.03 -4.95 -1.08
CA ALA A 111 -7.34 -4.89 -2.35
C ALA A 111 -6.19 -3.86 -2.33
N TRP A 112 -6.41 -2.70 -1.73
CA TRP A 112 -5.38 -1.67 -1.56
C TRP A 112 -4.23 -2.15 -0.66
N MET A 113 -4.55 -2.83 0.45
CA MET A 113 -3.54 -3.41 1.34
C MET A 113 -2.70 -4.48 0.64
N VAL A 114 -3.32 -5.37 -0.13
CA VAL A 114 -2.61 -6.39 -0.92
C VAL A 114 -1.67 -5.73 -1.93
N LEU A 115 -2.12 -4.70 -2.62
CA LEU A 115 -1.31 -3.94 -3.57
C LEU A 115 -0.10 -3.28 -2.89
N ALA A 116 -0.29 -2.69 -1.71
CA ALA A 116 0.78 -2.09 -0.92
C ALA A 116 1.81 -3.13 -0.45
N VAL A 117 1.36 -4.29 0.02
CA VAL A 117 2.24 -5.39 0.45
C VAL A 117 3.05 -5.92 -0.72
N VAL A 118 2.43 -6.14 -1.87
CA VAL A 118 3.12 -6.58 -3.09
C VAL A 118 4.18 -5.56 -3.51
N GLY A 119 3.87 -4.28 -3.49
CA GLY A 119 4.83 -3.22 -3.77
C GLY A 119 6.02 -3.23 -2.81
N GLY A 120 5.77 -3.35 -1.51
CA GLY A 120 6.81 -3.47 -0.50
C GLY A 120 7.72 -4.68 -0.71
N LEU A 121 7.16 -5.84 -1.08
CA LEU A 121 7.93 -7.04 -1.40
C LEU A 121 8.82 -6.88 -2.63
N ILE A 122 8.34 -6.22 -3.67
CA ILE A 122 9.13 -5.93 -4.88
C ILE A 122 10.36 -5.07 -4.54
N TRP A 123 10.18 -4.04 -3.72
CA TRP A 123 11.29 -3.20 -3.25
C TRP A 123 12.23 -3.93 -2.29
N ALA A 124 11.71 -4.80 -1.44
CA ALA A 124 12.52 -5.64 -0.55
C ALA A 124 13.43 -6.60 -1.33
N LEU A 125 12.92 -7.19 -2.42
CA LEU A 125 13.72 -8.04 -3.31
C LEU A 125 14.89 -7.27 -3.92
N ALA A 126 14.68 -6.03 -4.35
CA ALA A 126 15.74 -5.16 -4.84
C ALA A 126 16.82 -4.93 -3.77
N GLY A 127 16.43 -4.61 -2.54
CA GLY A 127 17.34 -4.41 -1.43
C GLY A 127 18.15 -5.66 -1.07
N MET A 128 17.50 -6.81 -1.05
CA MET A 128 18.16 -8.10 -0.77
C MET A 128 19.18 -8.47 -1.87
N THR A 129 18.81 -8.30 -3.13
CA THR A 129 19.69 -8.58 -4.27
C THR A 129 20.91 -7.67 -4.25
N PHE A 130 20.73 -6.39 -3.93
CA PHE A 130 21.83 -5.43 -3.77
C PHE A 130 22.77 -5.84 -2.64
N ALA A 131 22.24 -6.16 -1.46
CA ALA A 131 23.05 -6.57 -0.32
C ALA A 131 23.85 -7.84 -0.59
N TYR A 132 23.26 -8.81 -1.30
CA TYR A 132 23.92 -10.04 -1.67
C TYR A 132 25.11 -9.81 -2.64
N ASN A 133 24.90 -8.99 -3.67
CA ASN A 133 25.96 -8.73 -4.64
C ASN A 133 27.12 -7.91 -4.05
N VAL A 134 26.82 -6.90 -3.22
CA VAL A 134 27.85 -6.11 -2.54
C VAL A 134 28.65 -6.97 -1.55
N GLY A 135 28.00 -7.94 -0.88
CA GLY A 135 28.68 -8.85 0.06
C GLY A 135 29.61 -9.85 -0.59
N ASN A 136 29.40 -10.19 -1.86
CA ASN A 136 30.24 -11.17 -2.58
C ASN A 136 31.48 -10.55 -3.26
N ASP A 137 31.52 -9.24 -3.45
CA ASP A 137 32.65 -8.54 -4.06
C ASP A 137 33.70 -8.07 -3.04
N SER A 138 33.49 -8.35 -1.77
CA SER A 138 34.42 -8.08 -0.67
C SER A 138 35.03 -9.35 -0.13
#